data_27fda61fb605deaac95a796cb7947af2
#
_entry.id   27fda61fb605deaac95a796cb7947af2
#
_cell.length_a   1.000
_cell.length_b   1.000
_cell.length_c   1.000
_cell.angle_alpha   90.00
_cell.angle_beta   90.00
_cell.angle_gamma   90.00
#
_symmetry.space_group_name_H-M   'P 1'
#
loop_
_entity.id
_entity.type
_entity.pdbx_description
1 polymer ?
#
loop_
_entity_poly.entity_id
_entity_poly.type
_entity_poly.pdbx_seq_one_letter_code
_entity_poly.pdbx_strand_id
1 'polypeptide(L)'
;MIADPRVTVLDVKIDAMPTRTDRALLVAFRRAGATIRWHDVPPALSIEAVRVREPDARTLVLVSASDSAVISLADSAGVLDTVRAQSGATIDVATIVGSVRAQQGAFAARARLVTTGSKPGAVLVLGRADWEGKFVMSGLTEAGWTVRASVPIAPSVSVRDDGVLPLDTARYDVVIALDSSATTFGPAIARFVGQGGGLVASGEALGLESIRTLAPGRAGTRLPGRILLAGDSVRPRDLPLRPLVLTRPDALILDRQPAGAALLARRAGMGRVLAVGYDESWRWRMLGGASGLQAHRRWWSAAAGQVARERADVQSAGSDAAPLASLVAALGKPSPSVTAEARSGRESLPLLLLVLIVGCLLAETASRRFRGAS
;
A
#
# COMPACT_ATOMS: atom_id res chain seq x y z
N MET A 1 -2.37 -3.13 5.32
CA MET A 1 -2.40 -2.90 6.78
C MET A 1 -2.90 -1.50 6.98
N ILE A 2 -3.59 -1.30 8.05
CA ILE A 2 -4.47 -0.22 8.24
C ILE A 2 -4.23 0.35 9.61
N ALA A 3 -3.97 1.65 9.60
CA ALA A 3 -3.78 2.39 10.81
C ALA A 3 -5.04 2.27 11.67
N ASP A 4 -4.91 1.67 12.84
CA ASP A 4 -5.92 1.82 13.86
C ASP A 4 -6.01 3.32 14.16
N PRO A 5 -7.18 3.97 13.99
CA PRO A 5 -7.36 5.38 14.31
C PRO A 5 -7.09 5.71 15.79
N ARG A 6 -6.90 4.70 16.63
CA ARG A 6 -6.50 4.86 18.03
C ARG A 6 -5.00 5.01 18.22
N VAL A 7 -4.18 4.68 17.22
CA VAL A 7 -2.73 4.86 17.28
C VAL A 7 -2.41 6.32 16.98
N THR A 8 -2.17 7.10 18.01
CA THR A 8 -1.80 8.52 17.89
C THR A 8 -0.30 8.73 17.68
N VAL A 9 0.53 7.84 18.20
CA VAL A 9 2.00 7.87 18.06
C VAL A 9 2.51 6.48 17.71
N LEU A 10 3.31 6.39 16.66
CA LEU A 10 4.00 5.17 16.25
C LEU A 10 5.50 5.40 16.30
N ASP A 11 6.20 4.63 17.10
CA ASP A 11 7.66 4.63 17.18
C ASP A 11 8.21 3.44 16.38
N VAL A 12 9.06 3.72 15.39
CA VAL A 12 9.50 2.74 14.41
C VAL A 12 11.02 2.70 14.39
N LYS A 13 11.59 1.56 14.71
CA LYS A 13 13.00 1.29 14.50
C LYS A 13 13.19 0.57 13.18
N ILE A 14 14.06 1.10 12.33
CA ILE A 14 14.36 0.53 11.03
C ILE A 14 15.70 -0.20 11.14
N ASP A 15 15.64 -1.51 11.33
CA ASP A 15 16.83 -2.37 11.46
C ASP A 15 17.28 -2.96 10.13
N ALA A 16 16.43 -2.92 9.12
CA ALA A 16 16.68 -3.41 7.77
C ALA A 16 16.00 -2.51 6.74
N MET A 17 16.43 -2.60 5.50
CA MET A 17 15.86 -1.83 4.40
C MET A 17 14.35 -2.04 4.32
N PRO A 18 13.51 -1.00 4.53
CA PRO A 18 12.07 -1.15 4.51
C PRO A 18 11.58 -1.52 3.12
N THR A 19 10.74 -2.53 3.05
CA THR A 19 10.11 -2.93 1.80
C THR A 19 9.17 -1.82 1.31
N ARG A 20 8.78 -1.88 0.05
CA ARG A 20 7.79 -0.94 -0.50
C ARG A 20 6.47 -0.98 0.29
N THR A 21 6.08 -2.17 0.73
CA THR A 21 4.87 -2.37 1.55
C THR A 21 4.99 -1.70 2.90
N ASP A 22 6.14 -1.83 3.56
CA ASP A 22 6.40 -1.18 4.85
C ASP A 22 6.36 0.34 4.73
N ARG A 23 6.99 0.89 3.68
CA ARG A 23 6.97 2.33 3.40
C ARG A 23 5.54 2.83 3.13
N ALA A 24 4.79 2.13 2.31
CA ALA A 24 3.39 2.47 2.03
C ALA A 24 2.53 2.45 3.28
N LEU A 25 2.78 1.50 4.18
CA LEU A 25 2.12 1.40 5.47
C LEU A 25 2.41 2.60 6.35
N LEU A 26 3.68 2.96 6.53
CA LEU A 26 4.06 4.11 7.36
C LEU A 26 3.43 5.41 6.83
N VAL A 27 3.42 5.59 5.52
CA VAL A 27 2.73 6.72 4.87
C VAL A 27 1.22 6.70 5.13
N ALA A 28 0.60 5.52 5.11
CA ALA A 28 -0.82 5.38 5.40
C ALA A 28 -1.14 5.75 6.86
N PHE A 29 -0.33 5.34 7.83
CA PHE A 29 -0.47 5.75 9.23
C PHE A 29 -0.40 7.27 9.39
N ARG A 30 0.58 7.91 8.76
CA ARG A 30 0.70 9.37 8.81
C ARG A 30 -0.51 10.08 8.21
N ARG A 31 -1.01 9.60 7.07
CA ARG A 31 -2.24 10.14 6.45
C ARG A 31 -3.48 9.93 7.32
N ALA A 32 -3.50 8.87 8.12
CA ALA A 32 -4.56 8.62 9.09
C ALA A 32 -4.44 9.50 10.37
N GLY A 33 -3.45 10.38 10.44
CA GLY A 33 -3.26 11.33 11.54
C GLY A 33 -2.30 10.85 12.64
N ALA A 34 -1.65 9.69 12.46
CA ALA A 34 -0.65 9.25 13.44
C ALA A 34 0.64 10.06 13.34
N THR A 35 1.22 10.40 14.47
CA THR A 35 2.58 10.94 14.55
C THR A 35 3.56 9.79 14.47
N ILE A 36 4.39 9.77 13.42
CA ILE A 36 5.40 8.72 13.25
C ILE A 36 6.75 9.26 13.68
N ARG A 37 7.36 8.60 14.64
CA ARG A 37 8.76 8.77 15.01
C ARG A 37 9.51 7.55 14.50
N TRP A 38 10.52 7.76 13.69
CA TRP A 38 11.33 6.66 13.18
C TRP A 38 12.80 6.94 13.42
N HIS A 39 13.54 5.87 13.69
CA HIS A 39 14.93 5.92 14.12
C HIS A 39 15.79 5.10 13.16
N ASP A 40 16.76 5.73 12.56
CA ASP A 40 17.81 5.14 11.76
C ASP A 40 18.96 6.15 11.61
N VAL A 41 20.10 5.68 11.16
CA VAL A 41 21.18 6.57 10.71
C VAL A 41 20.97 6.85 9.22
N PRO A 42 20.44 8.02 8.84
CA PRO A 42 20.20 8.30 7.44
C PRO A 42 21.55 8.36 6.70
N PRO A 43 21.63 7.79 5.49
CA PRO A 43 22.78 8.00 4.65
C PRO A 43 22.93 9.50 4.34
N ALA A 44 24.17 9.96 4.20
CA ALA A 44 24.49 11.36 3.93
C ALA A 44 23.73 11.88 2.68
N LEU A 45 23.57 11.01 1.69
CA LEU A 45 22.82 11.27 0.47
C LEU A 45 22.02 10.03 0.09
N SER A 46 20.73 10.19 -0.23
CA SER A 46 19.89 9.12 -0.74
C SER A 46 19.07 9.57 -1.95
N ILE A 47 18.81 8.65 -2.87
CA ILE A 47 18.09 8.92 -4.11
C ILE A 47 17.19 7.73 -4.45
N GLU A 48 16.00 8.02 -4.98
CA GLU A 48 15.07 7.04 -5.54
C GLU A 48 14.49 7.60 -6.83
N ALA A 49 14.50 6.83 -7.89
CA ALA A 49 13.91 7.22 -9.17
C ALA A 49 12.68 6.34 -9.45
N VAL A 50 11.54 6.98 -9.62
CA VAL A 50 10.24 6.32 -9.72
C VAL A 50 9.49 6.80 -10.95
N ARG A 51 9.12 5.89 -11.86
CA ARG A 51 8.20 6.20 -12.94
C ARG A 51 6.76 5.98 -12.48
N VAL A 52 6.00 7.07 -12.41
CA VAL A 52 4.56 7.04 -12.18
C VAL A 52 3.87 6.87 -13.52
N ARG A 53 3.13 5.77 -13.70
CA ARG A 53 2.48 5.46 -14.98
C ARG A 53 1.20 6.23 -15.25
N GLU A 54 0.48 6.61 -14.21
CA GLU A 54 -0.82 7.30 -14.35
C GLU A 54 -1.04 8.34 -13.25
N PRO A 55 -1.75 9.39 -13.50
CA PRO A 55 -2.48 9.78 -14.71
C PRO A 55 -1.62 10.40 -15.81
N ASP A 56 -0.51 10.99 -15.44
CA ASP A 56 0.44 11.60 -16.36
C ASP A 56 1.75 10.85 -16.14
N ALA A 57 2.19 10.12 -17.16
CA ALA A 57 3.43 9.36 -17.10
C ALA A 57 4.59 10.31 -16.77
N ARG A 58 4.96 10.35 -15.48
CA ARG A 58 6.03 11.20 -14.96
C ARG A 58 7.12 10.36 -14.37
N THR A 59 8.33 10.85 -14.45
CA THR A 59 9.46 10.27 -13.76
C THR A 59 9.84 11.19 -12.60
N LEU A 60 9.64 10.72 -11.39
CA LEU A 60 9.95 11.45 -10.17
C LEU A 60 11.30 10.96 -9.63
N VAL A 61 12.19 11.89 -9.36
CA VAL A 61 13.43 11.63 -8.64
C VAL A 61 13.27 12.22 -7.24
N LEU A 62 13.29 11.34 -6.24
CA LEU A 62 13.26 11.74 -4.84
C LEU A 62 14.68 11.73 -4.32
N VAL A 63 15.10 12.82 -3.73
CA VAL A 63 16.44 13.01 -3.19
C VAL A 63 16.34 13.48 -1.75
N SER A 64 17.20 12.93 -0.89
CA SER A 64 17.32 13.37 0.49
C SER A 64 18.79 13.47 0.87
N ALA A 65 19.14 14.53 1.60
CA ALA A 65 20.47 14.72 2.18
C ALA A 65 20.39 14.96 3.68
N SER A 66 21.42 14.56 4.42
CA SER A 66 21.50 14.81 5.87
C SER A 66 21.57 16.30 6.17
N ASP A 67 22.26 17.08 5.33
CA ASP A 67 22.47 18.50 5.47
C ASP A 67 21.88 19.27 4.28
N SER A 68 21.60 20.57 4.51
CA SER A 68 21.20 21.48 3.42
C SER A 68 22.36 21.69 2.46
N ALA A 69 22.25 21.12 1.27
CA ALA A 69 23.29 21.21 0.26
C ALA A 69 22.74 21.26 -1.16
N VAL A 70 23.57 21.70 -2.06
CA VAL A 70 23.31 21.64 -3.50
C VAL A 70 23.66 20.24 -3.99
N ILE A 71 22.69 19.57 -4.59
CA ILE A 71 22.81 18.22 -5.13
C ILE A 71 22.69 18.31 -6.65
N SER A 72 23.70 17.80 -7.34
CA SER A 72 23.64 17.62 -8.79
C SER A 72 23.04 16.25 -9.12
N LEU A 73 22.06 16.24 -10.00
CA LEU A 73 21.45 15.03 -10.55
C LEU A 73 21.89 14.85 -11.99
N ALA A 74 22.34 13.64 -12.29
CA ALA A 74 22.74 13.26 -13.64
C ALA A 74 22.28 11.85 -13.97
N ASP A 75 22.06 11.58 -15.25
CA ASP A 75 21.90 10.23 -15.79
C ASP A 75 23.02 9.86 -16.74
N SER A 76 22.85 8.80 -17.54
CA SER A 76 23.86 8.39 -18.52
C SER A 76 24.00 9.36 -19.71
N ALA A 77 23.03 10.24 -19.92
CA ALA A 77 23.06 11.26 -20.98
C ALA A 77 23.63 12.59 -20.51
N GLY A 78 23.72 12.86 -19.22
CA GLY A 78 24.26 14.12 -18.68
C GLY A 78 23.56 14.63 -17.42
N VAL A 79 23.75 15.90 -17.14
CA VAL A 79 23.11 16.57 -15.99
C VAL A 79 21.62 16.76 -16.26
N LEU A 80 20.79 16.28 -15.32
CA LEU A 80 19.34 16.42 -15.37
C LEU A 80 18.87 17.70 -14.68
N ASP A 81 19.39 17.95 -13.46
CA ASP A 81 19.02 19.09 -12.65
C ASP A 81 20.00 19.33 -11.51
N THR A 82 19.88 20.50 -10.87
CA THR A 82 20.65 20.84 -9.66
C THR A 82 19.68 21.38 -8.61
N VAL A 83 19.56 20.70 -7.49
CA VAL A 83 18.56 20.96 -6.47
C VAL A 83 19.18 21.28 -5.13
N ARG A 84 18.56 22.16 -4.38
CA ARG A 84 18.88 22.35 -2.97
C ARG A 84 17.91 21.56 -2.11
N ALA A 85 18.38 20.48 -1.49
CA ALA A 85 17.57 19.65 -0.60
C ALA A 85 17.91 19.94 0.87
N GLN A 86 16.90 20.26 1.68
CA GLN A 86 17.04 20.42 3.14
C GLN A 86 16.57 19.18 3.92
N SER A 87 15.55 18.49 3.43
CA SER A 87 14.98 17.30 4.10
C SER A 87 14.38 16.29 3.13
N GLY A 88 14.53 16.54 1.86
CA GLY A 88 13.98 15.76 0.76
C GLY A 88 13.41 16.68 -0.30
N ALA A 89 13.73 16.42 -1.56
CA ALA A 89 13.18 17.09 -2.72
C ALA A 89 12.61 16.05 -3.67
N THR A 90 11.49 16.39 -4.29
CA THR A 90 10.90 15.59 -5.38
C THR A 90 11.02 16.41 -6.65
N ILE A 91 11.69 15.83 -7.65
CA ILE A 91 11.97 16.49 -8.92
C ILE A 91 11.25 15.72 -10.01
N ASP A 92 10.53 16.43 -10.85
CA ASP A 92 9.86 15.86 -12.01
C ASP A 92 10.81 15.95 -13.22
N VAL A 93 11.15 14.79 -13.79
CA VAL A 93 12.06 14.68 -14.93
C VAL A 93 11.32 14.04 -16.09
N ALA A 94 11.44 14.63 -17.27
CA ALA A 94 10.73 14.13 -18.45
C ALA A 94 11.16 12.70 -18.82
N THR A 95 12.45 12.42 -18.79
CA THR A 95 13.01 11.11 -19.19
C THR A 95 14.34 10.87 -18.48
N ILE A 96 14.59 9.62 -18.12
CA ILE A 96 15.87 9.17 -17.55
C ILE A 96 16.46 8.12 -18.46
N VAL A 97 17.75 8.27 -18.79
CA VAL A 97 18.51 7.31 -19.58
C VAL A 97 19.43 6.50 -18.65
N GLY A 98 19.10 5.23 -18.45
CA GLY A 98 19.86 4.34 -17.58
C GLY A 98 19.57 4.55 -16.10
N SER A 99 20.58 4.84 -15.29
CA SER A 99 20.44 5.09 -13.84
C SER A 99 20.67 6.57 -13.52
N VAL A 100 19.94 7.07 -12.51
CA VAL A 100 20.16 8.42 -11.97
C VAL A 100 21.22 8.37 -10.92
N ARG A 101 22.11 9.38 -10.95
CA ARG A 101 23.14 9.62 -9.96
C ARG A 101 22.91 10.97 -9.30
N ALA A 102 22.90 11.00 -7.99
CA ALA A 102 22.99 12.22 -7.20
C ALA A 102 24.41 12.39 -6.67
N GLN A 103 24.89 13.62 -6.64
CA GLN A 103 26.21 13.95 -6.11
C GLN A 103 26.13 15.20 -5.23
N GLN A 104 26.73 15.11 -4.04
CA GLN A 104 26.87 16.19 -3.06
C GLN A 104 28.30 16.18 -2.51
N GLY A 105 29.16 17.03 -3.02
CA GLY A 105 30.58 17.01 -2.64
C GLY A 105 31.21 15.62 -2.88
N ALA A 106 31.71 15.01 -1.82
CA ALA A 106 32.31 13.67 -1.85
C ALA A 106 31.26 12.52 -1.84
N PHE A 107 30.00 12.82 -1.50
CA PHE A 107 28.94 11.81 -1.42
C PHE A 107 28.27 11.61 -2.77
N ALA A 108 28.06 10.35 -3.13
CA ALA A 108 27.33 9.99 -4.34
C ALA A 108 26.35 8.84 -4.05
N ALA A 109 25.15 8.95 -4.59
CA ALA A 109 24.15 7.91 -4.55
C ALA A 109 23.66 7.62 -5.97
N ARG A 110 23.27 6.38 -6.25
CA ARG A 110 22.78 5.96 -7.56
C ARG A 110 21.49 5.16 -7.37
N ALA A 111 20.49 5.47 -8.19
CA ALA A 111 19.25 4.73 -8.25
C ALA A 111 18.95 4.26 -9.68
N ARG A 112 18.38 3.08 -9.81
CA ARG A 112 17.75 2.64 -11.04
C ARG A 112 16.32 3.12 -11.08
N LEU A 113 15.80 3.38 -12.28
CA LEU A 113 14.41 3.73 -12.46
C LEU A 113 13.50 2.55 -12.10
N VAL A 114 12.77 2.70 -11.02
CA VAL A 114 11.74 1.74 -10.61
C VAL A 114 10.40 2.21 -11.16
N THR A 115 9.74 1.39 -11.97
CA THR A 115 8.40 1.71 -12.43
C THR A 115 7.41 1.37 -11.32
N THR A 116 6.83 2.40 -10.70
CA THR A 116 5.71 2.19 -9.77
C THR A 116 4.41 2.04 -10.54
N GLY A 117 3.66 1.09 -10.13
CA GLY A 117 2.58 0.50 -10.86
C GLY A 117 3.15 -0.77 -11.46
N SER A 118 3.00 -1.89 -10.77
CA SER A 118 3.21 -3.19 -11.39
C SER A 118 2.49 -3.14 -12.73
N LYS A 119 3.10 -3.73 -13.77
CA LYS A 119 2.38 -3.98 -15.01
C LYS A 119 1.00 -4.48 -14.60
N PRO A 120 -0.10 -3.81 -15.00
CA PRO A 120 -1.40 -4.20 -14.53
C PRO A 120 -1.54 -5.69 -14.69
N GLY A 121 -1.93 -6.36 -13.63
CA GLY A 121 -2.01 -7.81 -13.61
C GLY A 121 -3.27 -8.32 -14.31
N ALA A 122 -3.63 -9.54 -14.04
CA ALA A 122 -4.87 -10.14 -14.51
C ALA A 122 -5.98 -9.95 -13.47
N VAL A 123 -7.14 -9.49 -13.94
CA VAL A 123 -8.35 -9.27 -13.14
C VAL A 123 -9.46 -10.17 -13.65
N LEU A 124 -10.14 -10.84 -12.74
CA LEU A 124 -11.41 -11.52 -13.03
C LEU A 124 -12.57 -10.66 -12.53
N VAL A 125 -13.47 -10.24 -13.42
CA VAL A 125 -14.68 -9.51 -13.10
C VAL A 125 -15.87 -10.47 -13.08
N LEU A 126 -16.57 -10.47 -11.96
CA LEU A 126 -17.79 -11.24 -11.72
C LEU A 126 -18.95 -10.26 -11.59
N GLY A 127 -19.84 -10.24 -12.56
CA GLY A 127 -20.95 -9.30 -12.61
C GLY A 127 -21.97 -9.67 -13.66
N ARG A 128 -23.16 -9.08 -13.57
CA ARG A 128 -24.22 -9.22 -14.57
C ARG A 128 -23.89 -8.44 -15.85
N ALA A 129 -24.63 -8.74 -16.91
CA ALA A 129 -24.59 -7.98 -18.17
C ALA A 129 -25.33 -6.63 -18.01
N ASP A 130 -24.73 -5.70 -17.28
CA ASP A 130 -25.26 -4.37 -17.01
C ASP A 130 -24.20 -3.27 -17.29
N TRP A 131 -24.60 -2.02 -17.07
CA TRP A 131 -23.72 -0.87 -17.31
C TRP A 131 -22.51 -0.86 -16.35
N GLU A 132 -22.70 -1.29 -15.09
CA GLU A 132 -21.62 -1.34 -14.12
C GLU A 132 -20.53 -2.30 -14.56
N GLY A 133 -20.90 -3.56 -14.83
CA GLY A 133 -19.96 -4.57 -15.32
C GLY A 133 -19.24 -4.14 -16.60
N LYS A 134 -20.02 -3.61 -17.58
CA LYS A 134 -19.45 -3.13 -18.84
C LYS A 134 -18.38 -2.06 -18.64
N PHE A 135 -18.68 -1.03 -17.85
CA PHE A 135 -17.77 0.11 -17.71
C PHE A 135 -16.60 -0.16 -16.75
N VAL A 136 -16.78 -1.03 -15.76
CA VAL A 136 -15.66 -1.52 -14.93
C VAL A 136 -14.67 -2.28 -15.80
N MET A 137 -15.14 -3.23 -16.60
CA MET A 137 -14.28 -3.98 -17.51
C MET A 137 -13.55 -3.07 -18.51
N SER A 138 -14.30 -2.16 -19.17
CA SER A 138 -13.74 -1.22 -20.12
C SER A 138 -12.66 -0.32 -19.46
N GLY A 139 -12.96 0.23 -18.27
CA GLY A 139 -12.04 1.09 -17.55
C GLY A 139 -10.75 0.37 -17.14
N LEU A 140 -10.85 -0.88 -16.71
CA LEU A 140 -9.67 -1.69 -16.37
C LEU A 140 -8.85 -2.05 -17.60
N THR A 141 -9.51 -2.44 -18.71
CA THR A 141 -8.82 -2.74 -19.97
C THR A 141 -8.09 -1.52 -20.50
N GLU A 142 -8.73 -0.36 -20.50
CA GLU A 142 -8.13 0.92 -20.89
C GLU A 142 -6.95 1.32 -19.98
N ALA A 143 -6.97 0.91 -18.71
CA ALA A 143 -5.87 1.10 -17.75
C ALA A 143 -4.76 0.05 -17.91
N GLY A 144 -4.88 -0.87 -18.87
CA GLY A 144 -3.87 -1.86 -19.21
C GLY A 144 -3.95 -3.17 -18.42
N TRP A 145 -5.03 -3.40 -17.64
CA TRP A 145 -5.26 -4.69 -16.98
C TRP A 145 -5.65 -5.76 -18.00
N THR A 146 -5.19 -6.98 -17.80
CA THR A 146 -5.71 -8.16 -18.51
C THR A 146 -7.02 -8.55 -17.85
N VAL A 147 -8.14 -8.13 -18.45
CA VAL A 147 -9.47 -8.36 -17.89
C VAL A 147 -10.05 -9.65 -18.44
N ARG A 148 -10.53 -10.50 -17.56
CA ARG A 148 -11.41 -11.64 -17.89
C ARG A 148 -12.72 -11.47 -17.13
N ALA A 149 -13.80 -11.99 -17.68
CA ALA A 149 -15.11 -11.83 -17.10
C ALA A 149 -15.88 -13.14 -17.05
N SER A 150 -16.73 -13.27 -16.03
CA SER A 150 -17.79 -14.26 -16.01
C SER A 150 -19.11 -13.52 -15.82
N VAL A 151 -19.88 -13.45 -16.91
CA VAL A 151 -21.11 -12.67 -16.99
C VAL A 151 -22.28 -13.61 -17.31
N PRO A 152 -23.17 -13.92 -16.35
CA PRO A 152 -24.39 -14.66 -16.64
C PRO A 152 -25.32 -13.80 -17.48
N ILE A 153 -25.81 -14.33 -18.60
CA ILE A 153 -26.77 -13.67 -19.49
C ILE A 153 -28.20 -14.18 -19.23
N ALA A 154 -28.31 -15.47 -18.86
CA ALA A 154 -29.57 -16.11 -18.55
C ALA A 154 -29.33 -17.21 -17.51
N PRO A 155 -30.39 -17.77 -16.89
CA PRO A 155 -30.28 -18.95 -16.06
C PRO A 155 -29.55 -20.06 -16.83
N SER A 156 -28.46 -20.55 -16.28
CA SER A 156 -27.56 -21.58 -16.87
C SER A 156 -26.75 -21.14 -18.10
N VAL A 157 -26.88 -19.90 -18.59
CA VAL A 157 -26.10 -19.36 -19.70
C VAL A 157 -25.19 -18.24 -19.20
N SER A 158 -23.90 -18.45 -19.25
CA SER A 158 -22.91 -17.41 -18.95
C SER A 158 -21.95 -17.29 -20.09
N VAL A 159 -21.64 -16.06 -20.49
CA VAL A 159 -20.47 -15.76 -21.30
C VAL A 159 -19.27 -15.79 -20.39
N ARG A 160 -18.40 -16.74 -20.65
CA ARG A 160 -17.12 -16.87 -20.01
C ARG A 160 -16.06 -16.71 -21.08
N ASP A 161 -15.17 -15.79 -20.83
CA ASP A 161 -13.98 -15.67 -21.65
C ASP A 161 -13.18 -16.96 -21.51
N ASP A 162 -12.84 -17.59 -22.64
CA ASP A 162 -12.20 -18.91 -22.81
C ASP A 162 -11.82 -19.67 -21.53
N GLY A 163 -12.74 -20.54 -21.11
CA GLY A 163 -12.55 -21.46 -20.00
C GLY A 163 -12.42 -20.74 -18.66
N VAL A 164 -13.40 -20.88 -17.80
CA VAL A 164 -13.23 -20.55 -16.37
C VAL A 164 -12.18 -21.50 -15.83
N LEU A 165 -10.98 -21.07 -16.00
CA LEU A 165 -9.81 -21.69 -15.44
C LEU A 165 -9.94 -21.58 -13.91
N PRO A 166 -9.40 -22.51 -13.15
CA PRO A 166 -9.46 -22.42 -11.70
C PRO A 166 -9.01 -21.04 -11.25
N LEU A 167 -9.78 -20.46 -10.34
CA LEU A 167 -9.44 -19.18 -9.71
C LEU A 167 -8.22 -19.39 -8.83
N ASP A 168 -7.05 -19.07 -9.34
CA ASP A 168 -5.79 -19.20 -8.64
C ASP A 168 -4.92 -17.93 -8.78
N THR A 169 -3.97 -17.78 -7.86
CA THR A 169 -3.07 -16.63 -7.79
C THR A 169 -1.94 -16.67 -8.85
N ALA A 170 -1.78 -17.73 -9.60
CA ALA A 170 -0.85 -17.78 -10.72
C ALA A 170 -1.43 -17.05 -11.94
N ARG A 171 -2.75 -17.05 -12.06
CA ARG A 171 -3.48 -16.49 -13.21
C ARG A 171 -4.06 -15.11 -12.95
N TYR A 172 -4.59 -14.90 -11.74
CA TYR A 172 -5.24 -13.65 -11.37
C TYR A 172 -4.54 -12.99 -10.19
N ASP A 173 -4.50 -11.68 -10.23
CA ASP A 173 -4.02 -10.87 -9.12
C ASP A 173 -5.19 -10.32 -8.28
N VAL A 174 -6.34 -10.13 -8.95
CA VAL A 174 -7.55 -9.52 -8.36
C VAL A 174 -8.80 -10.19 -8.86
N VAL A 175 -9.77 -10.36 -7.97
CA VAL A 175 -11.18 -10.63 -8.30
C VAL A 175 -12.00 -9.39 -7.97
N ILE A 176 -12.86 -8.97 -8.88
CA ILE A 176 -13.85 -7.92 -8.65
C ILE A 176 -15.24 -8.55 -8.69
N ALA A 177 -15.93 -8.56 -7.55
CA ALA A 177 -17.27 -9.07 -7.39
C ALA A 177 -18.24 -7.89 -7.30
N LEU A 178 -19.08 -7.71 -8.31
CA LEU A 178 -19.99 -6.56 -8.42
C LEU A 178 -21.38 -6.87 -7.87
N ASP A 179 -21.83 -8.10 -8.00
CA ASP A 179 -23.20 -8.49 -7.63
C ASP A 179 -23.29 -9.99 -7.23
N SER A 180 -24.51 -10.50 -7.16
CA SER A 180 -24.82 -11.87 -6.76
C SER A 180 -24.29 -12.95 -7.71
N SER A 181 -23.86 -12.61 -8.92
CA SER A 181 -23.25 -13.58 -9.85
C SER A 181 -21.95 -14.20 -9.31
N ALA A 182 -21.30 -13.55 -8.35
CA ALA A 182 -20.13 -14.08 -7.66
C ALA A 182 -20.44 -15.30 -6.77
N THR A 183 -21.71 -15.64 -6.52
CA THR A 183 -22.13 -16.78 -5.67
C THR A 183 -21.52 -18.09 -6.13
N THR A 184 -21.47 -18.33 -7.45
CA THR A 184 -20.91 -19.57 -8.03
C THR A 184 -19.43 -19.76 -7.76
N PHE A 185 -18.73 -18.68 -7.41
CA PHE A 185 -17.28 -18.68 -7.12
C PHE A 185 -16.97 -18.60 -5.63
N GLY A 186 -17.98 -18.58 -4.77
CA GLY A 186 -17.81 -18.27 -3.36
C GLY A 186 -16.65 -18.97 -2.64
N PRO A 187 -16.62 -20.32 -2.59
CA PRO A 187 -15.52 -21.05 -1.94
C PRO A 187 -14.16 -20.82 -2.62
N ALA A 188 -14.15 -20.65 -3.96
CA ALA A 188 -12.93 -20.38 -4.71
C ALA A 188 -12.39 -18.98 -4.40
N ILE A 189 -13.25 -17.97 -4.25
CA ILE A 189 -12.86 -16.61 -3.84
C ILE A 189 -12.21 -16.64 -2.46
N ALA A 190 -12.80 -17.36 -1.49
CA ALA A 190 -12.25 -17.46 -0.14
C ALA A 190 -10.84 -18.07 -0.15
N ARG A 191 -10.65 -19.13 -0.90
CA ARG A 191 -9.34 -19.80 -1.07
C ARG A 191 -8.34 -18.88 -1.77
N PHE A 192 -8.75 -18.22 -2.85
CA PHE A 192 -7.92 -17.29 -3.62
C PHE A 192 -7.39 -16.14 -2.75
N VAL A 193 -8.28 -15.51 -1.95
CA VAL A 193 -7.88 -14.45 -1.01
C VAL A 193 -6.95 -15.00 0.07
N GLY A 194 -7.26 -16.17 0.63
CA GLY A 194 -6.39 -16.84 1.62
C GLY A 194 -4.97 -17.08 1.10
N GLN A 195 -4.81 -17.33 -0.20
CA GLN A 195 -3.53 -17.55 -0.89
C GLN A 195 -2.83 -16.26 -1.36
N GLY A 196 -3.35 -15.09 -0.99
CA GLY A 196 -2.72 -13.81 -1.30
C GLY A 196 -3.33 -13.05 -2.48
N GLY A 197 -4.40 -13.54 -3.08
CA GLY A 197 -5.15 -12.82 -4.10
C GLY A 197 -5.92 -11.63 -3.53
N GLY A 198 -6.18 -10.62 -4.37
CA GLY A 198 -6.95 -9.44 -4.00
C GLY A 198 -8.44 -9.59 -4.31
N LEU A 199 -9.31 -9.03 -3.46
CA LEU A 199 -10.74 -8.97 -3.70
C LEU A 199 -11.24 -7.53 -3.59
N VAL A 200 -11.93 -7.06 -4.62
CA VAL A 200 -12.80 -5.88 -4.57
C VAL A 200 -14.24 -6.36 -4.60
N ALA A 201 -15.03 -6.03 -3.60
CA ALA A 201 -16.45 -6.39 -3.53
C ALA A 201 -17.31 -5.13 -3.43
N SER A 202 -18.36 -5.05 -4.24
CA SER A 202 -19.29 -3.93 -4.25
C SER A 202 -20.74 -4.42 -4.35
N GLY A 203 -21.67 -3.51 -4.12
CA GLY A 203 -23.08 -3.75 -4.33
C GLY A 203 -23.63 -4.96 -3.58
N GLU A 204 -24.34 -5.81 -4.29
CA GLU A 204 -24.98 -7.04 -3.75
C GLU A 204 -23.95 -8.11 -3.36
N ALA A 205 -22.76 -8.10 -3.98
CA ALA A 205 -21.72 -9.08 -3.65
C ALA A 205 -21.29 -9.03 -2.17
N LEU A 206 -21.38 -7.87 -1.53
CA LEU A 206 -21.07 -7.71 -0.09
C LEU A 206 -22.05 -8.46 0.82
N GLY A 207 -23.24 -8.82 0.31
CA GLY A 207 -24.23 -9.62 1.02
C GLY A 207 -24.00 -11.13 0.95
N LEU A 208 -23.16 -11.60 0.02
CA LEU A 208 -22.89 -13.02 -0.17
C LEU A 208 -22.13 -13.62 1.02
N GLU A 209 -22.56 -14.79 1.50
CA GLU A 209 -21.98 -15.43 2.69
C GLU A 209 -20.47 -15.61 2.58
N SER A 210 -19.99 -16.10 1.43
CA SER A 210 -18.57 -16.32 1.17
C SER A 210 -17.75 -15.04 1.17
N ILE A 211 -18.31 -13.93 0.71
CA ILE A 211 -17.65 -12.62 0.69
C ILE A 211 -17.78 -11.94 2.05
N ARG A 212 -18.91 -12.10 2.72
CA ARG A 212 -19.19 -11.53 4.05
C ARG A 212 -18.17 -11.99 5.10
N THR A 213 -17.70 -13.22 5.02
CA THR A 213 -16.65 -13.73 5.91
C THR A 213 -15.28 -13.06 5.69
N LEU A 214 -15.02 -12.61 4.47
CA LEU A 214 -13.78 -11.95 4.07
C LEU A 214 -13.86 -10.43 4.19
N ALA A 215 -15.04 -9.84 3.96
CA ALA A 215 -15.23 -8.41 3.89
C ALA A 215 -14.91 -7.68 5.21
N PRO A 216 -14.39 -6.45 5.14
CA PRO A 216 -14.10 -5.60 6.31
C PRO A 216 -15.36 -5.12 7.03
N GLY A 217 -16.49 -5.11 6.35
CA GLY A 217 -17.77 -4.64 6.85
C GLY A 217 -18.92 -5.15 6.02
N ARG A 218 -20.12 -4.71 6.37
CA ARG A 218 -21.38 -5.04 5.68
C ARG A 218 -21.93 -3.80 4.98
N ALA A 219 -22.56 -4.00 3.83
CA ALA A 219 -23.32 -2.95 3.18
C ALA A 219 -24.63 -2.66 3.95
N GLY A 220 -24.85 -1.40 4.23
CA GLY A 220 -26.10 -0.89 4.77
C GLY A 220 -27.18 -0.68 3.69
N THR A 221 -28.26 -0.05 4.08
CA THR A 221 -29.34 0.33 3.17
C THR A 221 -28.84 1.30 2.11
N ARG A 222 -29.21 1.08 0.86
CA ARG A 222 -28.84 1.94 -0.24
C ARG A 222 -29.48 3.32 -0.08
N LEU A 223 -28.67 4.35 -0.11
CA LEU A 223 -29.09 5.74 -0.12
C LEU A 223 -29.07 6.26 -1.57
N PRO A 224 -30.02 7.09 -1.97
CA PRO A 224 -30.01 7.69 -3.30
C PRO A 224 -28.80 8.61 -3.47
N GLY A 225 -28.27 8.68 -4.68
CA GLY A 225 -27.31 9.70 -5.06
C GLY A 225 -27.97 11.07 -5.22
N ARG A 226 -27.16 12.08 -5.53
CA ARG A 226 -27.65 13.42 -5.87
C ARG A 226 -28.53 13.36 -7.13
N ILE A 227 -29.62 14.11 -7.12
CA ILE A 227 -30.42 14.33 -8.34
C ILE A 227 -29.56 15.16 -9.31
N LEU A 228 -29.41 14.65 -10.53
CA LEU A 228 -28.61 15.29 -11.57
C LEU A 228 -29.48 16.22 -12.42
N LEU A 229 -29.00 17.42 -12.61
CA LEU A 229 -29.61 18.40 -13.52
C LEU A 229 -28.81 18.45 -14.82
N ALA A 230 -29.41 18.98 -15.87
CA ALA A 230 -28.72 19.16 -17.15
C ALA A 230 -27.47 20.04 -16.97
N GLY A 231 -26.32 19.56 -17.47
CA GLY A 231 -25.04 20.26 -17.32
C GLY A 231 -24.26 19.94 -16.04
N ASP A 232 -24.83 19.19 -15.12
CA ASP A 232 -24.11 18.76 -13.92
C ASP A 232 -22.96 17.80 -14.27
N SER A 233 -21.87 17.93 -13.51
CA SER A 233 -20.74 17.01 -13.55
C SER A 233 -20.83 16.05 -12.35
N VAL A 234 -20.87 14.74 -12.61
CA VAL A 234 -20.97 13.70 -11.56
C VAL A 234 -19.62 13.41 -10.95
N ARG A 235 -19.57 13.33 -9.63
CA ARG A 235 -18.40 12.94 -8.83
C ARG A 235 -18.72 11.69 -8.00
N PRO A 236 -17.75 10.96 -7.47
CA PRO A 236 -17.99 9.79 -6.61
C PRO A 236 -18.98 10.06 -5.47
N ARG A 237 -18.87 11.20 -4.81
CA ARG A 237 -19.74 11.60 -3.69
C ARG A 237 -21.21 11.84 -4.09
N ASP A 238 -21.47 11.99 -5.38
CA ASP A 238 -22.82 12.24 -5.92
C ASP A 238 -23.53 10.93 -6.28
N LEU A 239 -22.79 9.81 -6.26
CA LEU A 239 -23.30 8.48 -6.56
C LEU A 239 -24.20 7.95 -5.44
N PRO A 240 -25.13 7.01 -5.76
CA PRO A 240 -25.79 6.25 -4.73
C PRO A 240 -24.78 5.53 -3.83
N LEU A 241 -25.07 5.50 -2.54
CA LEU A 241 -24.17 4.95 -1.54
C LEU A 241 -24.89 3.86 -0.72
N ARG A 242 -24.23 2.73 -0.52
CA ARG A 242 -24.52 1.79 0.57
C ARG A 242 -23.49 2.02 1.67
N PRO A 243 -23.83 2.77 2.72
CA PRO A 243 -22.88 3.02 3.80
C PRO A 243 -22.38 1.70 4.37
N LEU A 244 -21.05 1.59 4.51
CA LEU A 244 -20.43 0.39 5.03
C LEU A 244 -20.33 0.48 6.55
N VAL A 245 -20.85 -0.55 7.22
CA VAL A 245 -20.75 -0.70 8.67
C VAL A 245 -19.55 -1.57 8.99
N LEU A 246 -18.67 -1.07 9.83
CA LEU A 246 -17.53 -1.82 10.34
C LEU A 246 -17.99 -3.02 11.14
N THR A 247 -17.58 -4.20 10.76
CA THR A 247 -17.88 -5.44 11.49
C THR A 247 -16.63 -6.11 12.04
N ARG A 248 -15.45 -5.65 11.60
CA ARG A 248 -14.18 -6.25 12.00
C ARG A 248 -13.25 -5.22 12.60
N PRO A 249 -12.56 -5.53 13.71
CA PRO A 249 -11.67 -4.59 14.39
C PRO A 249 -10.44 -4.21 13.56
N ASP A 250 -10.03 -5.09 12.63
CA ASP A 250 -8.92 -4.89 11.71
C ASP A 250 -9.30 -4.18 10.39
N ALA A 251 -10.57 -3.73 10.29
CA ALA A 251 -11.04 -3.01 9.13
C ALA A 251 -10.62 -1.54 9.15
N LEU A 252 -10.26 -1.00 7.99
CA LEU A 252 -9.87 0.38 7.74
C LEU A 252 -10.88 1.13 6.95
N ILE A 253 -11.08 2.36 7.35
CA ILE A 253 -11.84 3.31 6.57
C ILE A 253 -10.87 4.03 5.62
N LEU A 254 -11.02 3.82 4.32
CA LEU A 254 -10.25 4.52 3.30
C LEU A 254 -10.97 5.76 2.80
N ASP A 255 -12.31 5.73 2.77
CA ASP A 255 -13.14 6.87 2.39
C ASP A 255 -14.38 6.93 3.29
N ARG A 256 -14.69 8.13 3.76
CA ARG A 256 -15.84 8.42 4.61
C ARG A 256 -16.68 9.52 3.99
N GLN A 257 -17.95 9.25 3.86
CA GLN A 257 -18.97 10.22 3.48
C GLN A 257 -19.80 10.63 4.70
N PRO A 258 -20.56 11.72 4.65
CA PRO A 258 -21.43 12.12 5.77
C PRO A 258 -22.38 11.01 6.24
N ALA A 259 -22.85 10.18 5.31
CA ALA A 259 -23.76 9.06 5.57
C ALA A 259 -23.08 7.80 6.12
N GLY A 260 -21.76 7.73 6.17
CA GLY A 260 -20.98 6.60 6.66
C GLY A 260 -19.74 6.28 5.83
N ALA A 261 -19.11 5.15 6.13
CA ALA A 261 -17.94 4.73 5.36
C ALA A 261 -18.35 4.33 3.93
N ALA A 262 -17.61 4.82 2.95
CA ALA A 262 -17.80 4.49 1.54
C ALA A 262 -16.82 3.44 1.03
N LEU A 263 -15.61 3.41 1.60
CA LEU A 263 -14.58 2.42 1.28
C LEU A 263 -13.99 1.86 2.57
N LEU A 264 -13.98 0.54 2.68
CA LEU A 264 -13.33 -0.19 3.77
C LEU A 264 -12.36 -1.21 3.18
N ALA A 265 -11.20 -1.33 3.81
CA ALA A 265 -10.26 -2.38 3.43
C ALA A 265 -9.82 -3.20 4.64
N ARG A 266 -9.35 -4.43 4.42
CA ARG A 266 -8.70 -5.25 5.43
C ARG A 266 -7.76 -6.28 4.79
N ARG A 267 -6.90 -6.85 5.60
CA ARG A 267 -6.17 -8.04 5.24
C ARG A 267 -6.98 -9.28 5.64
N ALA A 268 -7.13 -10.24 4.74
CA ALA A 268 -7.79 -11.51 5.00
C ALA A 268 -6.86 -12.66 4.58
N GLY A 269 -6.33 -13.41 5.54
CA GLY A 269 -5.25 -14.35 5.27
C GLY A 269 -4.02 -13.64 4.71
N MET A 270 -3.49 -14.12 3.60
CA MET A 270 -2.38 -13.47 2.88
C MET A 270 -2.85 -12.40 1.88
N GLY A 271 -4.16 -12.32 1.58
CA GLY A 271 -4.73 -11.39 0.62
C GLY A 271 -5.27 -10.11 1.25
N ARG A 272 -5.82 -9.27 0.38
CA ARG A 272 -6.42 -7.98 0.74
C ARG A 272 -7.84 -7.89 0.19
N VAL A 273 -8.72 -7.29 0.96
CA VAL A 273 -10.13 -7.12 0.58
C VAL A 273 -10.52 -5.67 0.68
N LEU A 274 -11.10 -5.14 -0.37
CA LEU A 274 -11.68 -3.80 -0.45
C LEU A 274 -13.19 -3.93 -0.61
N ALA A 275 -13.94 -3.38 0.32
CA ALA A 275 -15.38 -3.21 0.20
C ALA A 275 -15.69 -1.81 -0.35
N VAL A 276 -16.53 -1.75 -1.36
CA VAL A 276 -16.94 -0.53 -2.05
C VAL A 276 -18.43 -0.31 -1.81
N GLY A 277 -18.76 0.79 -1.16
CA GLY A 277 -20.14 1.19 -0.89
C GLY A 277 -20.79 2.00 -2.01
N TYR A 278 -20.02 2.53 -2.94
CA TYR A 278 -20.55 3.24 -4.09
C TYR A 278 -21.29 2.30 -5.04
N ASP A 279 -22.52 2.67 -5.40
CA ASP A 279 -23.31 2.00 -6.42
C ASP A 279 -23.32 2.84 -7.71
N GLU A 280 -23.57 2.19 -8.83
CA GLU A 280 -23.80 2.83 -10.13
C GLU A 280 -22.63 3.75 -10.54
N SER A 281 -21.38 3.28 -10.39
CA SER A 281 -20.20 4.06 -10.76
C SER A 281 -20.15 4.40 -12.25
N TRP A 282 -20.88 3.64 -13.07
CA TRP A 282 -21.06 3.92 -14.49
C TRP A 282 -21.64 5.33 -14.76
N ARG A 283 -22.45 5.87 -13.84
CA ARG A 283 -23.00 7.24 -13.95
C ARG A 283 -21.87 8.28 -13.94
N TRP A 284 -20.87 8.06 -13.10
CA TRP A 284 -19.72 8.93 -13.05
C TRP A 284 -18.96 8.94 -14.39
N ARG A 285 -18.79 7.75 -15.00
CA ARG A 285 -18.15 7.64 -16.32
C ARG A 285 -18.96 8.36 -17.40
N MET A 286 -20.27 8.20 -17.41
CA MET A 286 -21.15 8.75 -18.44
C MET A 286 -21.45 10.25 -18.25
N LEU A 287 -21.60 10.68 -17.02
CA LEU A 287 -22.11 12.00 -16.67
C LEU A 287 -21.08 12.87 -15.93
N GLY A 288 -19.87 12.41 -15.75
CA GLY A 288 -18.80 13.09 -15.03
C GLY A 288 -18.11 14.21 -15.81
N GLY A 289 -18.66 14.63 -16.95
CA GLY A 289 -18.06 15.63 -17.82
C GLY A 289 -16.82 15.14 -18.55
N ALA A 290 -16.02 16.04 -19.08
CA ALA A 290 -14.84 15.72 -19.90
C ALA A 290 -13.79 14.85 -19.20
N SER A 291 -13.68 14.95 -17.87
CA SER A 291 -12.74 14.14 -17.06
C SER A 291 -13.34 12.86 -16.47
N GLY A 292 -14.67 12.70 -16.57
CA GLY A 292 -15.39 11.58 -15.90
C GLY A 292 -14.89 10.20 -16.33
N LEU A 293 -14.70 10.01 -17.62
CA LEU A 293 -14.19 8.76 -18.17
C LEU A 293 -12.80 8.40 -17.60
N GLN A 294 -11.89 9.37 -17.62
CA GLN A 294 -10.52 9.17 -17.12
C GLN A 294 -10.49 8.98 -15.61
N ALA A 295 -11.31 9.75 -14.88
CA ALA A 295 -11.40 9.65 -13.42
C ALA A 295 -11.97 8.30 -12.97
N HIS A 296 -13.02 7.80 -13.61
CA HIS A 296 -13.59 6.47 -13.38
C HIS A 296 -12.56 5.35 -13.64
N ARG A 297 -11.87 5.40 -14.77
CA ARG A 297 -10.81 4.46 -15.13
C ARG A 297 -9.71 4.42 -14.07
N ARG A 298 -9.21 5.59 -13.65
CA ARG A 298 -8.18 5.71 -12.61
C ARG A 298 -8.63 5.13 -11.30
N TRP A 299 -9.88 5.41 -10.91
CA TRP A 299 -10.42 4.98 -9.64
C TRP A 299 -10.50 3.45 -9.56
N TRP A 300 -11.06 2.79 -10.58
CA TRP A 300 -11.15 1.33 -10.61
C TRP A 300 -9.78 0.67 -10.71
N SER A 301 -8.89 1.23 -11.52
CA SER A 301 -7.50 0.74 -11.60
C SER A 301 -6.78 0.88 -10.25
N ALA A 302 -6.97 1.99 -9.55
CA ALA A 302 -6.41 2.19 -8.22
C ALA A 302 -7.02 1.23 -7.19
N ALA A 303 -8.33 1.02 -7.21
CA ALA A 303 -9.03 0.08 -6.34
C ALA A 303 -8.51 -1.36 -6.52
N ALA A 304 -8.37 -1.80 -7.77
CA ALA A 304 -7.76 -3.09 -8.09
C ALA A 304 -6.29 -3.14 -7.64
N GLY A 305 -5.52 -2.11 -7.93
CA GLY A 305 -4.09 -2.04 -7.56
C GLY A 305 -3.83 -2.07 -6.06
N GLN A 306 -4.75 -1.53 -5.24
CA GLN A 306 -4.61 -1.53 -3.77
C GLN A 306 -4.69 -2.94 -3.17
N VAL A 307 -5.47 -3.81 -3.79
CA VAL A 307 -5.63 -5.19 -3.31
C VAL A 307 -4.80 -6.19 -4.09
N ALA A 308 -4.35 -5.85 -5.29
CA ALA A 308 -3.59 -6.74 -6.15
C ALA A 308 -2.43 -7.39 -5.42
N ARG A 309 -2.21 -8.66 -5.74
CA ARG A 309 -1.04 -9.39 -5.26
C ARG A 309 0.22 -8.70 -5.72
N GLU A 310 1.09 -8.39 -4.79
CA GLU A 310 2.42 -7.89 -5.07
C GLU A 310 3.26 -9.06 -5.59
N ARG A 311 3.47 -9.10 -6.91
CA ARG A 311 4.45 -10.03 -7.48
C ARG A 311 5.82 -9.48 -7.12
N ALA A 312 6.63 -10.28 -6.46
CA ALA A 312 8.02 -9.92 -6.22
C ALA A 312 8.68 -9.67 -7.59
N ASP A 313 9.03 -8.42 -7.84
CA ASP A 313 9.80 -8.06 -9.03
C ASP A 313 11.20 -8.65 -8.81
N VAL A 314 11.49 -9.76 -9.45
CA VAL A 314 12.79 -10.46 -9.37
C VAL A 314 13.93 -9.53 -9.83
N GLN A 315 13.62 -8.43 -10.49
CA GLN A 315 14.59 -7.41 -10.92
C GLN A 315 14.91 -6.37 -9.83
N SER A 316 14.19 -6.34 -8.70
CA SER A 316 14.43 -5.38 -7.62
C SER A 316 15.54 -5.80 -6.64
N ALA A 317 16.18 -6.94 -6.84
CA ALA A 317 17.28 -7.43 -6.00
C ALA A 317 18.66 -6.77 -6.28
N GLY A 318 18.70 -5.76 -7.15
CA GLY A 318 19.91 -4.94 -7.34
C GLY A 318 19.95 -3.84 -6.29
N SER A 319 20.95 -3.91 -5.39
CA SER A 319 21.24 -2.95 -4.34
C SER A 319 21.00 -1.49 -4.76
N ASP A 320 19.82 -0.98 -4.49
CA ASP A 320 19.57 0.45 -4.51
C ASP A 320 20.23 1.05 -3.27
N ALA A 321 21.23 1.91 -3.48
CA ALA A 321 22.04 2.45 -2.41
C ALA A 321 21.24 3.35 -1.44
N ALA A 322 19.94 3.62 -1.69
CA ALA A 322 19.20 4.47 -0.78
C ALA A 322 17.67 4.49 -0.94
N PRO A 323 16.92 3.47 -0.55
CA PRO A 323 15.46 3.47 -0.55
C PRO A 323 14.83 4.36 0.54
N LEU A 324 15.61 5.07 1.31
CA LEU A 324 15.12 5.94 2.38
C LEU A 324 14.69 7.33 1.88
N ALA A 325 15.00 7.73 0.64
CA ALA A 325 14.64 9.04 0.14
C ALA A 325 13.12 9.28 0.11
N SER A 326 12.34 8.30 -0.34
CA SER A 326 10.87 8.37 -0.32
C SER A 326 10.31 8.36 1.09
N LEU A 327 10.95 7.66 2.02
CA LEU A 327 10.54 7.63 3.42
C LEU A 327 10.80 8.99 4.08
N VAL A 328 11.98 9.59 3.86
CA VAL A 328 12.32 10.93 4.35
C VAL A 328 11.38 11.97 3.76
N ALA A 329 11.10 11.92 2.46
CA ALA A 329 10.16 12.82 1.82
C ALA A 329 8.74 12.70 2.41
N ALA A 330 8.32 11.47 2.73
CA ALA A 330 6.99 11.20 3.25
C ALA A 330 6.85 11.43 4.77
N LEU A 331 7.85 11.10 5.57
CA LEU A 331 7.79 11.10 7.04
C LEU A 331 8.64 12.19 7.70
N GLY A 332 9.52 12.85 6.95
CA GLY A 332 10.51 13.77 7.50
C GLY A 332 11.80 13.05 7.95
N LYS A 333 12.75 13.80 8.48
CA LYS A 333 14.03 13.25 8.97
C LYS A 333 13.81 12.28 10.13
N PRO A 334 14.66 11.23 10.26
CA PRO A 334 14.62 10.35 11.42
C PRO A 334 14.90 11.14 12.71
N SER A 335 14.25 10.72 13.78
CA SER A 335 14.56 11.22 15.11
C SER A 335 15.91 10.64 15.56
N PRO A 336 16.77 11.40 16.25
CA PRO A 336 17.98 10.83 16.82
C PRO A 336 17.61 9.66 17.73
N SER A 337 18.29 8.53 17.57
CA SER A 337 18.01 7.35 18.39
C SER A 337 18.41 7.63 19.83
N VAL A 338 17.43 7.63 20.71
CA VAL A 338 17.63 7.74 22.18
C VAL A 338 18.43 6.55 22.73
N THR A 339 18.71 5.54 21.90
CA THR A 339 19.32 4.27 22.29
C THR A 339 20.83 4.28 22.45
N ALA A 340 21.53 5.35 22.11
CA ALA A 340 22.98 5.42 22.36
C ALA A 340 23.30 5.59 23.86
N GLU A 341 22.43 6.28 24.63
CA GLU A 341 22.68 6.50 26.06
C GLU A 341 22.09 5.40 26.96
N ALA A 342 21.05 4.72 26.54
CA ALA A 342 20.43 3.66 27.37
C ALA A 342 21.19 2.32 27.30
N ARG A 343 22.02 2.09 26.29
CA ARG A 343 22.83 0.87 26.21
C ARG A 343 24.10 0.92 27.06
N SER A 344 24.70 2.08 27.25
CA SER A 344 25.90 2.20 28.08
C SER A 344 25.63 1.96 29.58
N GLY A 345 24.40 2.16 30.05
CA GLY A 345 24.04 1.90 31.45
C GLY A 345 23.62 0.46 31.76
N ARG A 346 23.24 -0.33 30.75
CA ARG A 346 22.75 -1.71 30.96
C ARG A 346 23.78 -2.79 30.71
N GLU A 347 24.84 -2.50 29.96
CA GLU A 347 25.92 -3.47 29.71
C GLU A 347 26.84 -3.69 30.91
N SER A 348 26.86 -2.75 31.87
CA SER A 348 27.62 -2.91 33.13
C SER A 348 26.89 -3.79 34.16
N LEU A 349 25.57 -3.96 34.06
CA LEU A 349 24.81 -4.70 35.06
C LEU A 349 25.14 -6.19 35.12
N PRO A 350 25.29 -6.93 34.01
CA PRO A 350 25.73 -8.32 34.05
C PRO A 350 27.18 -8.45 34.52
N LEU A 351 28.04 -7.51 34.18
CA LEU A 351 29.45 -7.49 34.61
C LEU A 351 29.57 -7.21 36.12
N LEU A 352 28.74 -6.30 36.64
CA LEU A 352 28.67 -5.99 38.05
C LEU A 352 28.13 -7.17 38.86
N LEU A 353 27.09 -7.85 38.36
CA LEU A 353 26.56 -9.10 38.92
C LEU A 353 27.60 -10.23 38.92
N LEU A 354 28.36 -10.38 37.84
CA LEU A 354 29.43 -11.37 37.74
C LEU A 354 30.52 -11.09 38.78
N VAL A 355 30.99 -9.84 38.92
CA VAL A 355 31.98 -9.45 39.90
C VAL A 355 31.48 -9.70 41.31
N LEU A 356 30.21 -9.43 41.59
CA LEU A 356 29.59 -9.67 42.92
C LEU A 356 29.52 -11.17 43.22
N ILE A 357 29.14 -12.01 42.26
CA ILE A 357 29.10 -13.48 42.41
C ILE A 357 30.48 -14.02 42.68
N VAL A 358 31.50 -13.59 41.90
CA VAL A 358 32.89 -14.01 42.09
C VAL A 358 33.40 -13.56 43.44
N GLY A 359 33.11 -12.32 43.84
CA GLY A 359 33.43 -11.80 45.18
C GLY A 359 32.84 -12.61 46.31
N CYS A 360 31.56 -12.99 46.22
CA CYS A 360 30.93 -13.84 47.23
C CYS A 360 31.53 -15.25 47.29
N LEU A 361 31.88 -15.83 46.18
CA LEU A 361 32.55 -17.15 46.14
C LEU A 361 33.94 -17.11 46.73
N LEU A 362 34.71 -16.06 46.44
CA LEU A 362 36.02 -15.85 47.05
C LEU A 362 35.93 -15.63 48.58
N ALA A 363 34.97 -14.85 49.04
CA ALA A 363 34.71 -14.64 50.47
C ALA A 363 34.29 -15.92 51.18
N GLU A 364 33.49 -16.76 50.54
CA GLU A 364 33.09 -18.05 51.09
C GLU A 364 34.30 -19.02 51.15
N THR A 365 35.13 -19.07 50.13
CA THR A 365 36.34 -19.93 50.13
C THR A 365 37.36 -19.47 51.14
N ALA A 366 37.55 -18.15 51.33
CA ALA A 366 38.37 -17.61 52.36
C ALA A 366 37.84 -17.94 53.79
N SER A 367 36.54 -17.75 54.01
CA SER A 367 35.88 -18.08 55.28
C SER A 367 36.02 -19.58 55.63
N ARG A 368 35.92 -20.46 54.65
CA ARG A 368 36.10 -21.91 54.86
C ARG A 368 37.56 -22.24 55.20
N ARG A 369 38.56 -21.58 54.57
CA ARG A 369 39.97 -21.78 54.93
C ARG A 369 40.31 -21.27 56.33
N PHE A 370 39.74 -20.15 56.73
CA PHE A 370 39.99 -19.61 58.09
C PHE A 370 39.34 -20.48 59.18
N ARG A 371 38.24 -21.17 58.88
CA ARG A 371 37.58 -22.10 59.83
C ARG A 371 38.22 -23.48 59.86
N GLY A 372 38.95 -23.90 58.85
CA GLY A 372 39.63 -25.21 58.78
C GLY A 372 41.11 -25.19 59.21
N ALA A 373 41.60 -24.05 59.68
CA ALA A 373 42.97 -23.88 60.15
C ALA A 373 43.06 -23.83 61.69
N SER A 374 42.11 -24.49 62.42
CA SER A 374 42.18 -24.69 63.84
C SER A 374 42.29 -26.16 64.17
#